data_18f562797e2f31e78f3e8a7ffdb98f03
#
_entry.id   18f562797e2f31e78f3e8a7ffdb98f03
#
_cell.length_a   1.000
_cell.length_b   1.000
_cell.length_c   1.000
_cell.angle_alpha   90.00
_cell.angle_beta   90.00
_cell.angle_gamma   90.00
#
_symmetry.space_group_name_H-M   'P 1'
#
loop_
_entity.id
_entity.type
_entity.pdbx_description
1 polymer ?
#
loop_
_entity_poly.entity_id
_entity_poly.type
_entity_poly.pdbx_seq_one_letter_code
_entity_poly.pdbx_strand_id
1 'polypeptide(L)'
;MKKISVSFLSSKNIPMDLRKLNDTDVDFIHVDIMDGKFVPAKTMPFREMRHIYQYTSKRLDVHLMVKEPSKFIPLYAELNTEYIAIHVESEEDIIKNLELIKSFSIKTGLAINPDTPVKELIPYLPYLDEVLVMSVYPGKGGQEFIVEVEKKIKELKALLQSYHLSTVINVDGGVNNITKKYCEDADIITSGSYVVSSSDFQEKITSLR
;
A
#
# COMPACT_ATOMS: atom_id res chain seq x y z
N MET A 1 4.53 7.41 16.55
CA MET A 1 3.24 6.70 16.40
C MET A 1 3.15 6.25 14.96
N LYS A 2 2.77 4.99 14.69
CA LYS A 2 2.64 4.45 13.34
C LYS A 2 1.49 5.12 12.60
N LYS A 3 1.66 5.36 11.31
CA LYS A 3 0.56 5.76 10.42
C LYS A 3 -0.25 4.55 10.01
N ILE A 4 -1.54 4.76 9.80
CA ILE A 4 -2.47 3.70 9.39
C ILE A 4 -3.05 4.05 8.02
N SER A 5 -2.90 3.10 7.10
CA SER A 5 -3.54 3.09 5.78
C SER A 5 -4.64 2.03 5.78
N VAL A 6 -5.85 2.37 5.33
CA VAL A 6 -6.96 1.40 5.34
C VAL A 6 -7.41 1.06 3.93
N SER A 7 -7.25 -0.23 3.57
CA SER A 7 -7.76 -0.76 2.29
C SER A 7 -9.26 -1.04 2.38
N PHE A 8 -9.98 -0.56 1.38
CA PHE A 8 -11.41 -0.88 1.21
C PHE A 8 -11.66 -2.03 0.21
N LEU A 9 -10.61 -2.76 -0.18
CA LEU A 9 -10.73 -3.89 -1.12
C LEU A 9 -11.76 -4.94 -0.66
N SER A 10 -11.88 -5.17 0.65
CA SER A 10 -12.84 -6.10 1.26
C SER A 10 -14.19 -5.46 1.62
N SER A 11 -14.41 -4.20 1.25
CA SER A 11 -15.65 -3.48 1.55
C SER A 11 -16.84 -4.05 0.78
N LYS A 12 -17.98 -4.18 1.47
CA LYS A 12 -19.27 -4.55 0.86
C LYS A 12 -20.04 -3.34 0.34
N ASN A 13 -19.73 -2.13 0.83
CA ASN A 13 -20.35 -0.88 0.43
C ASN A 13 -19.30 0.24 0.45
N ILE A 14 -18.54 0.34 -0.64
CA ILE A 14 -17.41 1.28 -0.76
C ILE A 14 -17.81 2.73 -0.42
N PRO A 15 -18.90 3.32 -0.97
CA PRO A 15 -19.28 4.67 -0.63
C PRO A 15 -19.55 4.90 0.87
N MET A 16 -20.21 3.96 1.52
CA MET A 16 -20.51 4.06 2.94
C MET A 16 -19.26 3.90 3.80
N ASP A 17 -18.40 2.93 3.49
CA ASP A 17 -17.20 2.64 4.27
C ASP A 17 -16.16 3.75 4.12
N LEU A 18 -16.01 4.33 2.92
CA LEU A 18 -15.15 5.49 2.71
C LEU A 18 -15.60 6.73 3.50
N ARG A 19 -16.92 6.98 3.60
CA ARG A 19 -17.44 8.05 4.45
C ARG A 19 -17.16 7.79 5.92
N LYS A 20 -17.36 6.56 6.41
CA LYS A 20 -16.99 6.19 7.77
C LYS A 20 -15.49 6.38 8.03
N LEU A 21 -14.62 5.95 7.10
CA LEU A 21 -13.18 6.15 7.21
C LEU A 21 -12.81 7.63 7.22
N ASN A 22 -13.52 8.47 6.45
CA ASN A 22 -13.28 9.91 6.43
C ASN A 22 -13.50 10.56 7.80
N ASP A 23 -14.40 10.01 8.61
CA ASP A 23 -14.74 10.50 9.96
C ASP A 23 -13.80 9.94 11.06
N THR A 24 -12.81 9.10 10.69
CA THR A 24 -11.80 8.56 11.60
C THR A 24 -10.47 9.32 11.53
N ASP A 25 -9.53 8.99 12.42
CA ASP A 25 -8.16 9.50 12.41
C ASP A 25 -7.21 8.69 11.50
N VAL A 26 -7.75 7.89 10.56
CA VAL A 26 -6.95 7.19 9.54
C VAL A 26 -6.06 8.17 8.76
N ASP A 27 -4.82 7.79 8.52
CA ASP A 27 -3.86 8.66 7.83
C ASP A 27 -4.06 8.61 6.31
N PHE A 28 -4.31 7.42 5.75
CA PHE A 28 -4.46 7.20 4.30
C PHE A 28 -5.59 6.21 3.98
N ILE A 29 -6.15 6.36 2.79
CA ILE A 29 -7.01 5.34 2.16
C ILE A 29 -6.13 4.54 1.20
N HIS A 30 -5.99 3.25 1.44
CA HIS A 30 -5.24 2.35 0.56
C HIS A 30 -6.10 1.89 -0.61
N VAL A 31 -5.56 2.02 -1.81
CA VAL A 31 -6.26 1.75 -3.08
C VAL A 31 -5.53 0.66 -3.85
N ASP A 32 -6.05 -0.55 -3.78
CA ASP A 32 -5.52 -1.71 -4.49
C ASP A 32 -5.99 -1.73 -5.95
N ILE A 33 -5.06 -1.69 -6.91
CA ILE A 33 -5.34 -1.69 -8.36
C ILE A 33 -4.76 -2.94 -8.99
N MET A 34 -5.65 -3.70 -9.63
CA MET A 34 -5.34 -4.99 -10.26
C MET A 34 -5.83 -5.00 -11.71
N ASP A 35 -4.97 -5.41 -12.65
CA ASP A 35 -5.26 -5.43 -14.08
C ASP A 35 -5.74 -6.78 -14.61
N GLY A 36 -5.72 -7.83 -13.78
CA GLY A 36 -6.04 -9.21 -14.19
C GLY A 36 -4.92 -9.88 -14.98
N LYS A 37 -3.72 -9.27 -15.02
CA LYS A 37 -2.53 -9.81 -15.71
C LYS A 37 -1.37 -10.02 -14.75
N PHE A 38 -1.07 -9.06 -13.88
CA PHE A 38 -0.08 -9.19 -12.82
C PHE A 38 -0.56 -10.16 -11.74
N VAL A 39 -1.82 -10.01 -11.33
CA VAL A 39 -2.58 -10.96 -10.49
C VAL A 39 -3.86 -11.36 -11.21
N PRO A 40 -4.45 -12.55 -10.91
CA PRO A 40 -5.70 -12.99 -11.58
C PRO A 40 -6.91 -12.11 -11.30
N ALA A 41 -6.92 -11.43 -10.15
CA ALA A 41 -8.00 -10.53 -9.76
C ALA A 41 -7.97 -9.23 -10.57
N LYS A 42 -9.12 -8.57 -10.65
CA LYS A 42 -9.29 -7.29 -11.35
C LYS A 42 -10.14 -6.36 -10.48
N THR A 43 -9.65 -5.14 -10.26
CA THR A 43 -10.41 -4.12 -9.55
C THR A 43 -11.36 -3.36 -10.46
N MET A 44 -12.24 -2.53 -9.87
CA MET A 44 -13.15 -1.69 -10.63
C MET A 44 -12.39 -0.76 -11.61
N PRO A 45 -12.97 -0.43 -12.78
CA PRO A 45 -12.34 0.46 -13.74
C PRO A 45 -12.08 1.85 -13.16
N PHE A 46 -11.02 2.52 -13.64
CA PHE A 46 -10.67 3.89 -13.20
C PHE A 46 -11.83 4.88 -13.31
N ARG A 47 -12.69 4.77 -14.35
CA ARG A 47 -13.87 5.63 -14.50
C ARG A 47 -14.82 5.60 -13.29
N GLU A 48 -14.83 4.50 -12.54
CA GLU A 48 -15.60 4.35 -11.31
C GLU A 48 -14.76 4.77 -10.09
N MET A 49 -13.50 4.35 -10.04
CA MET A 49 -12.55 4.69 -8.98
C MET A 49 -12.32 6.20 -8.87
N ARG A 50 -12.31 6.94 -9.99
CA ARG A 50 -12.11 8.39 -10.01
C ARG A 50 -13.14 9.17 -9.17
N HIS A 51 -14.26 8.57 -8.81
CA HIS A 51 -15.29 9.20 -7.99
C HIS A 51 -15.05 9.04 -6.47
N ILE A 52 -13.93 8.43 -6.06
CA ILE A 52 -13.59 8.20 -4.66
C ILE A 52 -13.58 9.50 -3.83
N TYR A 53 -13.18 10.64 -4.44
CA TYR A 53 -13.16 11.96 -3.80
C TYR A 53 -14.55 12.44 -3.35
N GLN A 54 -15.64 11.85 -3.85
CA GLN A 54 -17.01 12.16 -3.42
C GLN A 54 -17.32 11.58 -2.03
N TYR A 55 -16.50 10.64 -1.57
CA TYR A 55 -16.74 9.88 -0.35
C TYR A 55 -15.68 10.12 0.73
N THR A 56 -14.49 10.60 0.36
CA THR A 56 -13.40 10.88 1.28
C THR A 56 -12.53 12.04 0.80
N SER A 57 -12.03 12.84 1.75
CA SER A 57 -10.99 13.86 1.53
C SER A 57 -9.61 13.39 1.97
N LYS A 58 -9.51 12.17 2.51
CA LYS A 58 -8.23 11.58 2.93
C LYS A 58 -7.32 11.38 1.73
N ARG A 59 -6.01 11.46 1.96
CA ARG A 59 -5.02 11.16 0.93
C ARG A 59 -5.00 9.68 0.60
N LEU A 60 -4.71 9.40 -0.66
CA LEU A 60 -4.65 8.02 -1.15
C LEU A 60 -3.22 7.49 -1.09
N ASP A 61 -3.11 6.24 -0.73
CA ASP A 61 -1.94 5.38 -0.80
C ASP A 61 -2.25 4.31 -1.84
N VAL A 62 -1.72 4.48 -3.07
CA VAL A 62 -2.11 3.70 -4.24
C VAL A 62 -1.12 2.57 -4.48
N HIS A 63 -1.61 1.34 -4.50
CA HIS A 63 -0.85 0.13 -4.73
C HIS A 63 -1.19 -0.48 -6.10
N LEU A 64 -0.25 -0.42 -7.04
CA LEU A 64 -0.43 -0.88 -8.42
C LEU A 64 0.07 -2.31 -8.61
N MET A 65 -0.82 -3.29 -8.53
CA MET A 65 -0.60 -4.70 -8.89
C MET A 65 -0.89 -4.92 -10.37
N VAL A 66 -0.08 -4.30 -11.23
CA VAL A 66 -0.28 -4.26 -12.69
C VAL A 66 1.03 -4.56 -13.44
N LYS A 67 0.95 -5.15 -14.62
CA LYS A 67 2.13 -5.46 -15.45
C LYS A 67 2.78 -4.22 -16.07
N GLU A 68 1.97 -3.24 -16.47
CA GLU A 68 2.39 -2.02 -17.16
C GLU A 68 2.03 -0.76 -16.34
N PRO A 69 2.76 -0.45 -15.24
CA PRO A 69 2.47 0.68 -14.35
C PRO A 69 2.35 2.03 -15.07
N SER A 70 3.14 2.27 -16.12
CA SER A 70 3.13 3.53 -16.89
C SER A 70 1.74 3.93 -17.38
N LYS A 71 0.86 2.97 -17.64
CA LYS A 71 -0.52 3.20 -18.07
C LYS A 71 -1.45 3.65 -16.95
N PHE A 72 -1.13 3.31 -15.70
CA PHE A 72 -1.98 3.55 -14.54
C PHE A 72 -1.52 4.77 -13.73
N ILE A 73 -0.21 5.00 -13.63
CA ILE A 73 0.37 6.11 -12.86
C ILE A 73 -0.32 7.45 -13.17
N PRO A 74 -0.46 7.91 -14.44
CA PRO A 74 -1.09 9.20 -14.72
C PRO A 74 -2.54 9.28 -14.24
N LEU A 75 -3.28 8.16 -14.31
CA LEU A 75 -4.69 8.11 -13.92
C LEU A 75 -4.86 8.37 -12.42
N TYR A 76 -4.06 7.67 -11.59
CA TYR A 76 -4.15 7.80 -10.14
C TYR A 76 -3.43 9.03 -9.60
N ALA A 77 -2.50 9.61 -10.38
CA ALA A 77 -1.88 10.89 -10.07
C ALA A 77 -2.85 12.08 -10.14
N GLU A 78 -3.96 11.96 -10.91
CA GLU A 78 -5.02 12.98 -10.95
C GLU A 78 -5.86 13.05 -9.65
N LEU A 79 -5.75 12.03 -8.79
CA LEU A 79 -6.50 11.96 -7.54
C LEU A 79 -5.69 12.60 -6.39
N ASN A 80 -6.29 12.71 -5.19
CA ASN A 80 -5.61 13.21 -4.00
C ASN A 80 -4.60 12.17 -3.45
N THR A 81 -3.57 11.82 -4.23
CA THR A 81 -2.64 10.75 -3.95
C THR A 81 -1.38 11.24 -3.24
N GLU A 82 -0.98 10.56 -2.16
CA GLU A 82 0.26 10.79 -1.43
C GLU A 82 1.38 9.87 -1.94
N TYR A 83 1.08 8.57 -2.09
CA TYR A 83 2.02 7.55 -2.55
C TYR A 83 1.45 6.78 -3.74
N ILE A 84 2.32 6.41 -4.67
CA ILE A 84 2.04 5.38 -5.66
C ILE A 84 3.16 4.34 -5.55
N ALA A 85 2.79 3.12 -5.13
CA ALA A 85 3.68 1.97 -5.10
C ALA A 85 3.44 1.07 -6.32
N ILE A 86 4.51 0.81 -7.07
CA ILE A 86 4.56 -0.17 -8.15
C ILE A 86 5.32 -1.42 -7.69
N HIS A 87 5.10 -2.56 -8.27
CA HIS A 87 5.85 -3.77 -7.93
C HIS A 87 7.23 -3.82 -8.63
N VAL A 88 8.26 -4.27 -7.89
CA VAL A 88 9.58 -4.56 -8.49
C VAL A 88 9.49 -5.69 -9.51
N GLU A 89 8.50 -6.57 -9.37
CA GLU A 89 8.20 -7.68 -10.27
C GLU A 89 7.38 -7.28 -11.53
N SER A 90 7.10 -5.98 -11.72
CA SER A 90 6.42 -5.49 -12.93
C SER A 90 7.28 -5.66 -14.19
N GLU A 91 6.65 -5.66 -15.37
CA GLU A 91 7.32 -5.94 -16.65
C GLU A 91 8.04 -4.73 -17.27
N GLU A 92 7.87 -3.54 -16.71
CA GLU A 92 8.44 -2.29 -17.24
C GLU A 92 9.72 -1.85 -16.50
N ASP A 93 10.41 -0.86 -17.07
CA ASP A 93 11.55 -0.19 -16.44
C ASP A 93 11.11 0.53 -15.15
N ILE A 94 11.56 0.01 -14.02
CA ILE A 94 11.20 0.52 -12.69
C ILE A 94 11.62 1.97 -12.50
N ILE A 95 12.86 2.33 -12.88
CA ILE A 95 13.38 3.70 -12.69
C ILE A 95 12.53 4.70 -13.46
N LYS A 96 12.20 4.40 -14.73
CA LYS A 96 11.34 5.28 -15.52
C LYS A 96 9.96 5.48 -14.92
N ASN A 97 9.39 4.42 -14.34
CA ASN A 97 8.10 4.51 -13.66
C ASN A 97 8.19 5.31 -12.36
N LEU A 98 9.26 5.17 -11.57
CA LEU A 98 9.49 5.99 -10.37
C LEU A 98 9.69 7.47 -10.75
N GLU A 99 10.45 7.77 -11.81
CA GLU A 99 10.59 9.12 -12.34
C GLU A 99 9.25 9.70 -12.84
N LEU A 100 8.43 8.87 -13.48
CA LEU A 100 7.08 9.26 -13.91
C LEU A 100 6.20 9.62 -12.70
N ILE A 101 6.18 8.81 -11.64
CA ILE A 101 5.45 9.13 -10.39
C ILE A 101 5.93 10.47 -9.83
N LYS A 102 7.25 10.64 -9.73
CA LYS A 102 7.86 11.84 -9.19
C LYS A 102 7.54 13.10 -10.02
N SER A 103 7.36 12.96 -11.33
CA SER A 103 7.00 14.09 -12.22
C SER A 103 5.63 14.69 -11.89
N PHE A 104 4.74 13.92 -11.22
CA PHE A 104 3.46 14.40 -10.71
C PHE A 104 3.54 14.97 -9.27
N SER A 105 4.76 15.12 -8.72
CA SER A 105 4.97 15.54 -7.31
C SER A 105 4.35 14.57 -6.28
N ILE A 106 4.26 13.30 -6.62
CA ILE A 106 3.76 12.22 -5.77
C ILE A 106 4.96 11.43 -5.23
N LYS A 107 4.86 10.95 -4.00
CA LYS A 107 5.87 10.11 -3.37
C LYS A 107 5.95 8.75 -4.03
N THR A 108 7.18 8.32 -4.30
CA THR A 108 7.47 7.09 -5.02
C THR A 108 7.52 5.89 -4.07
N GLY A 109 6.75 4.86 -4.37
CA GLY A 109 6.74 3.58 -3.66
C GLY A 109 7.20 2.42 -4.54
N LEU A 110 7.88 1.45 -3.93
CA LEU A 110 8.22 0.19 -4.57
C LEU A 110 7.76 -0.97 -3.68
N ALA A 111 6.89 -1.82 -4.22
CA ALA A 111 6.34 -2.99 -3.54
C ALA A 111 7.18 -4.23 -3.83
N ILE A 112 7.32 -5.11 -2.83
CA ILE A 112 7.95 -6.43 -2.97
C ILE A 112 7.06 -7.53 -2.42
N ASN A 113 6.97 -8.64 -3.17
CA ASN A 113 6.23 -9.83 -2.76
C ASN A 113 6.89 -10.54 -1.55
N PRO A 114 6.16 -11.43 -0.84
CA PRO A 114 6.72 -12.19 0.27
C PRO A 114 8.00 -12.96 -0.08
N ASP A 115 8.11 -13.49 -1.29
CA ASP A 115 9.28 -14.28 -1.75
C ASP A 115 10.42 -13.43 -2.34
N THR A 116 10.17 -12.17 -2.70
CA THR A 116 11.16 -11.29 -3.31
C THR A 116 12.18 -10.81 -2.27
N PRO A 117 13.48 -11.08 -2.42
CA PRO A 117 14.50 -10.69 -1.46
C PRO A 117 14.66 -9.16 -1.38
N VAL A 118 14.95 -8.63 -0.17
CA VAL A 118 15.20 -7.20 0.06
C VAL A 118 16.31 -6.62 -0.83
N LYS A 119 17.32 -7.42 -1.17
CA LYS A 119 18.44 -7.03 -2.06
C LYS A 119 17.98 -6.53 -3.45
N GLU A 120 16.83 -6.99 -3.95
CA GLU A 120 16.29 -6.54 -5.23
C GLU A 120 15.90 -5.05 -5.22
N LEU A 121 15.74 -4.45 -4.02
CA LEU A 121 15.46 -3.02 -3.86
C LEU A 121 16.72 -2.14 -4.00
N ILE A 122 17.93 -2.70 -3.82
CA ILE A 122 19.17 -1.91 -3.71
C ILE A 122 19.37 -0.93 -4.87
N PRO A 123 19.16 -1.30 -6.15
CA PRO A 123 19.33 -0.37 -7.27
C PRO A 123 18.36 0.81 -7.26
N TYR A 124 17.22 0.68 -6.55
CA TYR A 124 16.11 1.63 -6.57
C TYR A 124 16.04 2.51 -5.33
N LEU A 125 16.74 2.15 -4.23
CA LEU A 125 16.68 2.85 -2.94
C LEU A 125 16.82 4.37 -3.04
N PRO A 126 17.72 4.96 -3.89
CA PRO A 126 17.84 6.40 -3.98
C PRO A 126 16.61 7.12 -4.57
N TYR A 127 15.71 6.38 -5.18
CA TYR A 127 14.51 6.91 -5.83
C TYR A 127 13.24 6.75 -4.97
N LEU A 128 13.34 6.09 -3.79
CA LEU A 128 12.17 5.64 -3.03
C LEU A 128 11.87 6.54 -1.82
N ASP A 129 10.63 6.98 -1.74
CA ASP A 129 10.04 7.56 -0.53
C ASP A 129 9.41 6.47 0.36
N GLU A 130 8.98 5.34 -0.24
CA GLU A 130 8.32 4.23 0.44
C GLU A 130 8.80 2.87 -0.11
N VAL A 131 8.91 1.87 0.77
CA VAL A 131 8.90 0.45 0.40
C VAL A 131 7.64 -0.19 0.98
N LEU A 132 6.79 -0.74 0.10
CA LEU A 132 5.61 -1.50 0.47
C LEU A 132 5.98 -3.00 0.56
N VAL A 133 6.03 -3.53 1.77
CA VAL A 133 6.34 -4.93 2.02
C VAL A 133 5.05 -5.72 2.08
N MET A 134 4.85 -6.63 1.11
CA MET A 134 3.71 -7.52 1.13
C MET A 134 3.89 -8.61 2.18
N SER A 135 2.96 -8.70 3.12
CA SER A 135 2.87 -9.77 4.12
C SER A 135 1.84 -10.84 3.76
N VAL A 136 1.30 -10.77 2.56
CA VAL A 136 0.48 -11.77 1.88
C VAL A 136 0.82 -11.74 0.38
N TYR A 137 0.46 -12.77 -0.37
CA TYR A 137 0.55 -12.67 -1.83
C TYR A 137 -0.50 -11.69 -2.36
N PRO A 138 -0.11 -10.75 -3.26
CA PRO A 138 -1.03 -9.74 -3.77
C PRO A 138 -2.19 -10.34 -4.56
N GLY A 139 -3.33 -9.62 -4.62
CA GLY A 139 -4.47 -9.98 -5.46
C GLY A 139 -5.75 -10.37 -4.72
N LYS A 140 -5.74 -10.51 -3.39
CA LYS A 140 -6.92 -10.88 -2.62
C LYS A 140 -6.87 -10.33 -1.20
N GLY A 141 -7.96 -9.71 -0.76
CA GLY A 141 -8.12 -9.30 0.65
C GLY A 141 -8.43 -10.47 1.60
N GLY A 142 -8.28 -10.23 2.91
CA GLY A 142 -8.67 -11.15 3.97
C GLY A 142 -7.77 -12.38 4.11
N GLN A 143 -6.54 -12.33 3.64
CA GLN A 143 -5.55 -13.40 3.80
C GLN A 143 -4.88 -13.34 5.17
N GLU A 144 -4.32 -14.47 5.62
CA GLU A 144 -3.53 -14.55 6.83
C GLU A 144 -2.13 -13.98 6.63
N PHE A 145 -1.63 -13.26 7.63
CA PHE A 145 -0.30 -12.67 7.65
C PHE A 145 0.80 -13.75 7.60
N ILE A 146 1.75 -13.62 6.70
CA ILE A 146 2.91 -14.50 6.58
C ILE A 146 3.97 -14.04 7.60
N VAL A 147 4.12 -14.76 8.72
CA VAL A 147 4.94 -14.36 9.86
C VAL A 147 6.42 -14.20 9.50
N GLU A 148 6.92 -14.97 8.54
CA GLU A 148 8.31 -14.92 8.06
C GLU A 148 8.70 -13.56 7.50
N VAL A 149 7.72 -12.75 7.08
CA VAL A 149 7.93 -11.38 6.56
C VAL A 149 8.47 -10.44 7.64
N GLU A 150 8.28 -10.73 8.94
CA GLU A 150 8.92 -9.98 10.02
C GLU A 150 10.44 -9.87 9.83
N LYS A 151 11.09 -10.96 9.42
CA LYS A 151 12.55 -10.97 9.16
C LYS A 151 12.91 -10.04 8.01
N LYS A 152 12.08 -10.02 6.96
CA LYS A 152 12.25 -9.14 5.81
C LYS A 152 12.11 -7.66 6.20
N ILE A 153 11.14 -7.32 7.05
CA ILE A 153 10.95 -5.95 7.55
C ILE A 153 12.19 -5.49 8.35
N LYS A 154 12.73 -6.35 9.22
CA LYS A 154 13.95 -6.07 9.98
C LYS A 154 15.18 -5.91 9.08
N GLU A 155 15.34 -6.79 8.09
CA GLU A 155 16.40 -6.71 7.09
C GLU A 155 16.33 -5.40 6.30
N LEU A 156 15.13 -5.03 5.85
CA LEU A 156 14.91 -3.76 5.14
C LEU A 156 15.23 -2.56 6.02
N LYS A 157 14.80 -2.56 7.29
CA LYS A 157 15.11 -1.48 8.23
C LYS A 157 16.61 -1.29 8.41
N ALA A 158 17.36 -2.39 8.59
CA ALA A 158 18.81 -2.37 8.71
C ALA A 158 19.48 -1.86 7.42
N LEU A 159 18.97 -2.28 6.25
CA LEU A 159 19.46 -1.84 4.95
C LEU A 159 19.27 -0.33 4.79
N LEU A 160 18.08 0.20 5.02
CA LEU A 160 17.78 1.64 4.90
C LEU A 160 18.66 2.47 5.84
N GLN A 161 18.87 2.01 7.08
CA GLN A 161 19.78 2.65 8.05
C GLN A 161 21.21 2.67 7.54
N SER A 162 21.70 1.57 6.94
CA SER A 162 23.07 1.49 6.42
C SER A 162 23.35 2.45 5.27
N TYR A 163 22.31 2.77 4.50
CA TYR A 163 22.36 3.75 3.41
C TYR A 163 21.96 5.18 3.85
N HIS A 164 21.66 5.39 5.15
CA HIS A 164 21.21 6.68 5.70
C HIS A 164 19.96 7.25 5.00
N LEU A 165 19.03 6.38 4.61
CA LEU A 165 17.82 6.74 3.90
C LEU A 165 16.64 6.94 4.87
N SER A 166 15.79 7.91 4.57
CA SER A 166 14.55 8.20 5.29
C SER A 166 13.30 7.57 4.66
N THR A 167 13.51 6.61 3.75
CA THR A 167 12.44 5.86 3.08
C THR A 167 11.57 5.17 4.12
N VAL A 168 10.25 5.35 4.04
CA VAL A 168 9.30 4.73 4.97
C VAL A 168 9.04 3.27 4.60
N ILE A 169 8.82 2.44 5.61
CA ILE A 169 8.42 1.04 5.45
C ILE A 169 6.91 0.95 5.69
N ASN A 170 6.15 0.56 4.67
CA ASN A 170 4.73 0.23 4.76
C ASN A 170 4.57 -1.29 4.68
N VAL A 171 3.70 -1.88 5.50
CA VAL A 171 3.43 -3.33 5.50
C VAL A 171 1.97 -3.56 5.18
N ASP A 172 1.69 -4.32 4.11
CA ASP A 172 0.35 -4.63 3.65
C ASP A 172 0.07 -6.13 3.60
N GLY A 173 -1.05 -6.51 4.19
CA GLY A 173 -1.60 -7.87 4.13
C GLY A 173 -1.79 -8.53 5.49
N GLY A 174 -3.04 -8.87 5.83
CA GLY A 174 -3.37 -9.64 7.05
C GLY A 174 -3.03 -8.96 8.38
N VAL A 175 -2.76 -7.64 8.37
CA VAL A 175 -2.41 -6.91 9.58
C VAL A 175 -3.66 -6.63 10.42
N ASN A 176 -3.58 -6.98 11.70
CA ASN A 176 -4.63 -6.80 12.72
C ASN A 176 -3.99 -6.59 14.10
N ASN A 177 -4.79 -6.50 15.16
CA ASN A 177 -4.32 -6.29 16.53
C ASN A 177 -3.40 -7.40 17.08
N ILE A 178 -3.40 -8.60 16.47
CA ILE A 178 -2.53 -9.72 16.85
C ILE A 178 -1.24 -9.68 16.06
N THR A 179 -1.33 -9.46 14.74
CA THR A 179 -0.19 -9.55 13.82
C THR A 179 0.64 -8.26 13.76
N LYS A 180 0.11 -7.11 14.22
CA LYS A 180 0.85 -5.83 14.25
C LYS A 180 2.19 -5.91 14.97
N LYS A 181 2.36 -6.85 15.92
CA LYS A 181 3.62 -7.10 16.62
C LYS A 181 4.76 -7.52 15.69
N TYR A 182 4.46 -8.10 14.54
CA TYR A 182 5.45 -8.45 13.51
C TYR A 182 5.85 -7.27 12.62
N CYS A 183 5.18 -6.12 12.80
CA CYS A 183 5.40 -4.90 12.02
C CYS A 183 6.05 -3.78 12.87
N GLU A 184 6.82 -4.11 13.92
CA GLU A 184 7.38 -3.10 14.86
C GLU A 184 8.28 -2.08 14.14
N ASP A 185 9.04 -2.52 13.14
CA ASP A 185 9.95 -1.67 12.35
C ASP A 185 9.27 -0.95 11.17
N ALA A 186 7.96 -1.17 10.95
CA ALA A 186 7.20 -0.44 9.95
C ALA A 186 6.81 0.97 10.42
N ASP A 187 6.80 1.91 9.50
CA ASP A 187 6.36 3.30 9.70
C ASP A 187 4.87 3.47 9.40
N ILE A 188 4.36 2.70 8.43
CA ILE A 188 2.96 2.65 8.01
C ILE A 188 2.48 1.20 8.10
N ILE A 189 1.24 1.01 8.53
CA ILE A 189 0.53 -0.27 8.53
C ILE A 189 -0.69 -0.14 7.63
N THR A 190 -0.78 -1.00 6.63
CA THR A 190 -1.97 -1.15 5.80
C THR A 190 -2.82 -2.30 6.31
N SER A 191 -4.10 -2.02 6.59
CA SER A 191 -5.05 -3.00 7.10
C SER A 191 -6.40 -2.84 6.38
N GLY A 192 -6.94 -3.92 5.84
CA GLY A 192 -8.20 -3.92 5.10
C GLY A 192 -9.33 -4.56 5.89
N SER A 193 -9.55 -5.84 5.67
CA SER A 193 -10.68 -6.62 6.21
C SER A 193 -10.86 -6.47 7.73
N TYR A 194 -9.79 -6.37 8.50
CA TYR A 194 -9.84 -6.19 9.96
C TYR A 194 -10.60 -4.92 10.36
N VAL A 195 -10.43 -3.82 9.60
CA VAL A 195 -11.10 -2.55 9.86
C VAL A 195 -12.50 -2.53 9.24
N VAL A 196 -12.60 -2.79 7.92
CA VAL A 196 -13.88 -2.60 7.20
C VAL A 196 -14.95 -3.65 7.51
N SER A 197 -14.59 -4.77 8.14
CA SER A 197 -15.58 -5.75 8.64
C SER A 197 -16.08 -5.46 10.05
N SER A 198 -15.53 -4.43 10.72
CA SER A 198 -15.94 -4.03 12.07
C SER A 198 -17.18 -3.14 12.03
N SER A 199 -17.88 -3.04 13.16
CA SER A 199 -18.89 -1.99 13.39
C SER A 199 -18.26 -0.65 13.78
N ASP A 200 -17.07 -0.65 14.41
CA ASP A 200 -16.34 0.52 14.88
C ASP A 200 -14.95 0.59 14.21
N PHE A 201 -14.85 1.41 13.16
CA PHE A 201 -13.59 1.59 12.41
C PHE A 201 -12.54 2.32 13.24
N GLN A 202 -12.95 3.32 14.04
CA GLN A 202 -12.02 4.09 14.86
C GLN A 202 -11.37 3.22 15.94
N GLU A 203 -12.15 2.34 16.60
CA GLU A 203 -11.60 1.37 17.57
C GLU A 203 -10.52 0.50 16.92
N LYS A 204 -10.79 -0.04 15.71
CA LYS A 204 -9.85 -0.91 15.00
C LYS A 204 -8.58 -0.16 14.58
N ILE A 205 -8.72 1.07 14.06
CA ILE A 205 -7.57 1.93 13.70
C ILE A 205 -6.73 2.22 14.94
N THR A 206 -7.35 2.61 16.05
CA THR A 206 -6.64 2.87 17.32
C THR A 206 -5.91 1.63 17.82
N SER A 207 -6.50 0.44 17.67
CA SER A 207 -5.87 -0.83 18.09
C SER A 207 -4.64 -1.21 17.27
N LEU A 208 -4.41 -0.61 16.11
CA LEU A 208 -3.25 -0.84 15.24
C LEU A 208 -2.06 0.09 15.56
N ARG A 209 -2.27 1.19 16.22
CA ARG A 209 -1.23 2.17 16.62
C ARG A 209 -0.40 1.71 17.88
#